data_ba9ff4a3259b22d47c0b6cd9bf381fa1
#
_entry.id   ba9ff4a3259b22d47c0b6cd9bf381fa1
#
_cell.length_a   1.000
_cell.length_b   1.000
_cell.length_c   1.000
_cell.angle_alpha   90.00
_cell.angle_beta   90.00
_cell.angle_gamma   90.00
#
_symmetry.space_group_name_H-M   'P 1'
#
loop_
_entity.id
_entity.type
_entity.pdbx_description
1 polymer ?
#
loop_
_entity_poly.entity_id
_entity_poly.type
_entity_poly.pdbx_seq_one_letter_code
_entity_poly.pdbx_strand_id
1 'polypeptide(L)'
;MRRRSFSVLMLTLLAACSDAIGDRTVVEPSTGLRFLGGETGDGFARATTPRRFVFPADHGSHPDYRTEWWYFTGNLADVAGRHFGFELTFFRYALAPPAQSLDNASAWRAQEIWMAHLALTDTAGQRFVARERLTRGALELAGASPDPLRVWVKDWSASGTATEDTLSVGLAARDDVIALNLQLVSTVPHVVHGDRGLDAKGAAAGNASYYYSIPRLAAEGSVTIEGETFTVSGLAWLDREWSTSALEPGVVGWDWFALHLSDGGSLMFYRLRTASGEATAFSGGTLVGSDGRRTRLAASDVVLTPREHWTSPTTGVRYPVAWRLAAPKEGITLEVSPYLADQELDLSVRYWEGAVRAEGVGPAGPLTAQGYLELAGY
;
A
#
# COMPACT_ATOMS: atom_id res chain seq x y z
N MET A 1 34.36 78.79 -9.61
CA MET A 1 33.57 79.37 -10.74
C MET A 1 32.83 78.27 -11.44
N ARG A 2 31.58 78.53 -11.81
CA ARG A 2 30.60 77.73 -12.52
C ARG A 2 29.75 76.79 -11.66
N ARG A 3 28.57 77.26 -11.36
CA ARG A 3 27.36 76.61 -10.93
C ARG A 3 26.85 75.67 -12.03
N ARG A 4 26.37 74.47 -11.66
CA ARG A 4 25.46 73.70 -12.48
C ARG A 4 24.27 73.26 -11.65
N SER A 5 23.11 73.57 -12.17
CA SER A 5 21.76 73.38 -11.64
C SER A 5 21.39 71.90 -11.64
N PHE A 6 20.72 71.46 -10.57
CA PHE A 6 20.04 70.17 -10.52
C PHE A 6 18.56 70.38 -10.88
N SER A 7 18.13 69.71 -11.93
CA SER A 7 16.71 69.60 -12.29
C SER A 7 16.16 68.32 -11.57
N VAL A 8 15.13 68.58 -10.76
CA VAL A 8 14.35 67.53 -10.11
C VAL A 8 13.31 66.99 -11.10
N LEU A 9 13.38 65.71 -11.47
CA LEU A 9 12.34 65.01 -12.25
C LEU A 9 11.44 64.28 -11.32
N MET A 10 10.19 64.72 -11.21
CA MET A 10 9.15 64.08 -10.39
C MET A 10 8.51 62.95 -11.20
N LEU A 11 8.77 61.70 -10.80
CA LEU A 11 8.11 60.52 -11.37
C LEU A 11 6.86 60.20 -10.53
N THR A 12 5.71 60.30 -11.15
CA THR A 12 4.41 59.85 -10.64
C THR A 12 4.33 58.34 -10.69
N LEU A 13 4.19 57.67 -9.53
CA LEU A 13 3.85 56.25 -9.44
C LEU A 13 2.35 56.04 -9.74
N LEU A 14 2.06 55.38 -10.84
CA LEU A 14 0.77 54.71 -11.07
C LEU A 14 0.77 53.37 -10.37
N ALA A 15 -0.05 53.26 -9.33
CA ALA A 15 -0.35 51.97 -8.68
C ALA A 15 -1.31 51.19 -9.59
N ALA A 16 -0.82 50.15 -10.24
CA ALA A 16 -1.67 49.15 -10.87
C ALA A 16 -1.95 48.04 -9.84
N CYS A 17 -3.19 47.95 -9.40
CA CYS A 17 -3.69 46.74 -8.73
C CYS A 17 -3.73 45.61 -9.76
N SER A 18 -2.80 44.69 -9.69
CA SER A 18 -2.91 43.41 -10.35
C SER A 18 -3.48 42.41 -9.33
N ASP A 19 -4.70 41.95 -9.60
CA ASP A 19 -5.30 40.79 -8.92
C ASP A 19 -4.33 39.62 -9.01
N ALA A 20 -3.78 39.22 -7.89
CA ALA A 20 -3.03 38.00 -7.76
C ALA A 20 -4.02 36.82 -7.91
N ILE A 21 -4.16 36.32 -9.14
CA ILE A 21 -4.68 34.95 -9.37
C ILE A 21 -3.68 34.06 -8.70
N GLY A 22 -4.09 33.45 -7.56
CA GLY A 22 -3.29 32.49 -6.83
C GLY A 22 -2.89 31.37 -7.78
N ASP A 23 -1.60 31.26 -8.00
CA ASP A 23 -0.98 30.14 -8.69
C ASP A 23 -1.33 28.88 -7.88
N ARG A 24 -2.30 28.09 -8.40
CA ARG A 24 -2.58 26.75 -7.86
C ARG A 24 -1.37 25.92 -8.21
N THR A 25 -0.44 25.82 -7.28
CA THR A 25 0.62 24.82 -7.35
C THR A 25 -0.05 23.46 -7.55
N VAL A 26 0.06 22.93 -8.76
CA VAL A 26 -0.27 21.54 -9.05
C VAL A 26 0.70 20.73 -8.19
N VAL A 27 0.20 20.12 -7.13
CA VAL A 27 0.98 19.18 -6.32
C VAL A 27 1.27 18.01 -7.23
N GLU A 28 2.48 17.95 -7.78
CA GLU A 28 2.96 16.80 -8.53
C GLU A 28 3.04 15.61 -7.55
N PRO A 29 2.56 14.43 -7.95
CA PRO A 29 2.72 13.22 -7.14
C PRO A 29 4.19 13.03 -6.78
N SER A 30 4.49 12.62 -5.56
CA SER A 30 5.87 12.37 -5.15
C SER A 30 6.54 11.40 -6.14
N THR A 31 7.85 11.58 -6.38
CA THR A 31 8.61 10.75 -7.34
C THR A 31 8.44 9.24 -7.08
N GLY A 32 8.22 8.85 -5.81
CA GLY A 32 7.97 7.48 -5.41
C GLY A 32 6.64 6.92 -5.87
N LEU A 33 5.56 7.71 -5.82
CA LEU A 33 4.25 7.29 -6.36
C LEU A 33 4.27 7.12 -7.87
N ARG A 34 5.09 7.89 -8.60
CA ARG A 34 5.35 7.69 -10.04
C ARG A 34 6.02 6.35 -10.31
N PHE A 35 6.82 5.83 -9.37
CA PHE A 35 7.44 4.51 -9.47
C PHE A 35 6.41 3.38 -9.36
N LEU A 36 5.41 3.52 -8.47
CA LEU A 36 4.31 2.55 -8.31
C LEU A 36 3.18 2.72 -9.34
N GLY A 37 2.99 3.92 -9.90
CA GLY A 37 1.92 4.27 -10.82
C GLY A 37 2.37 4.93 -12.14
N GLY A 38 3.64 4.73 -12.57
CA GLY A 38 4.30 5.46 -13.64
C GLY A 38 3.66 5.38 -15.03
N GLU A 39 4.24 6.14 -15.99
CA GLU A 39 3.76 6.31 -17.36
C GLU A 39 3.37 5.00 -18.04
N THR A 40 2.34 5.06 -18.89
CA THR A 40 1.87 3.95 -19.70
C THR A 40 2.99 3.38 -20.56
N GLY A 41 3.56 2.22 -20.15
CA GLY A 41 4.60 1.56 -20.90
C GLY A 41 4.04 0.88 -22.15
N ASP A 42 4.42 1.30 -23.35
CA ASP A 42 4.11 0.60 -24.56
C ASP A 42 4.78 -0.79 -24.56
N GLY A 43 4.04 -1.80 -25.01
CA GLY A 43 4.53 -3.17 -25.14
C GLY A 43 4.32 -4.08 -23.92
N PHE A 44 3.85 -3.56 -22.78
CA PHE A 44 3.41 -4.38 -21.66
C PHE A 44 1.95 -4.83 -21.81
N ALA A 45 1.62 -5.99 -21.22
CA ALA A 45 0.24 -6.43 -21.10
C ALA A 45 -0.57 -5.48 -20.21
N ARG A 46 -1.88 -5.39 -20.44
CA ARG A 46 -2.82 -4.60 -19.63
C ARG A 46 -3.95 -5.47 -19.12
N ALA A 47 -4.39 -5.21 -17.92
CA ALA A 47 -5.57 -5.81 -17.35
C ALA A 47 -6.81 -5.18 -18.00
N THR A 48 -7.44 -5.88 -18.95
CA THR A 48 -8.58 -5.36 -19.74
C THR A 48 -9.85 -6.16 -19.57
N THR A 49 -9.74 -7.43 -19.19
CA THR A 49 -10.88 -8.35 -19.04
C THR A 49 -10.73 -9.20 -17.80
N PRO A 50 -11.82 -9.57 -17.13
CA PRO A 50 -11.75 -10.55 -16.05
C PRO A 50 -11.09 -11.85 -16.50
N ARG A 51 -10.33 -12.48 -15.60
CA ARG A 51 -9.69 -13.77 -15.85
C ARG A 51 -9.91 -14.72 -14.68
N ARG A 52 -9.76 -16.02 -14.93
CA ARG A 52 -9.64 -16.98 -13.84
C ARG A 52 -8.20 -16.90 -13.28
N PHE A 53 -8.10 -16.82 -11.96
CA PHE A 53 -6.84 -16.97 -11.24
C PHE A 53 -6.49 -18.48 -11.15
N VAL A 54 -5.22 -18.79 -11.28
CA VAL A 54 -4.70 -20.15 -11.27
C VAL A 54 -3.64 -20.26 -10.19
N PHE A 55 -3.95 -20.91 -9.09
CA PHE A 55 -3.00 -21.14 -8.01
C PHE A 55 -2.34 -22.51 -8.12
N PRO A 56 -1.03 -22.62 -7.80
CA PRO A 56 -0.17 -21.60 -7.20
C PRO A 56 0.45 -20.60 -8.20
N ALA A 57 0.21 -20.72 -9.51
CA ALA A 57 0.90 -19.91 -10.53
C ALA A 57 0.77 -18.38 -10.29
N ASP A 58 -0.42 -17.90 -9.96
CA ASP A 58 -0.67 -16.47 -9.74
C ASP A 58 -0.13 -15.93 -8.38
N HIS A 59 0.50 -16.78 -7.56
CA HIS A 59 1.35 -16.31 -6.46
C HIS A 59 2.74 -15.87 -6.92
N GLY A 60 3.18 -16.32 -8.08
CA GLY A 60 4.45 -15.96 -8.70
C GLY A 60 4.47 -14.58 -9.36
N SER A 61 5.51 -14.30 -10.14
CA SER A 61 5.63 -13.05 -10.90
C SER A 61 4.86 -13.10 -12.22
N HIS A 62 4.43 -11.90 -12.66
CA HIS A 62 3.74 -11.67 -13.93
C HIS A 62 4.57 -10.75 -14.81
N PRO A 63 5.65 -11.25 -15.45
CA PRO A 63 6.65 -10.43 -16.15
C PRO A 63 6.09 -9.64 -17.33
N ASP A 64 4.95 -10.05 -17.89
CA ASP A 64 4.26 -9.31 -18.95
C ASP A 64 3.69 -7.97 -18.47
N TYR A 65 3.52 -7.81 -17.17
CA TYR A 65 3.02 -6.57 -16.55
C TYR A 65 4.18 -5.74 -16.00
N ARG A 66 3.98 -4.42 -15.93
CA ARG A 66 5.02 -3.48 -15.56
C ARG A 66 5.30 -3.47 -14.07
N THR A 67 4.25 -3.54 -13.24
CA THR A 67 4.33 -3.43 -11.78
C THR A 67 3.58 -4.55 -11.11
N GLU A 68 4.12 -5.04 -10.01
CA GLU A 68 3.41 -5.95 -9.12
C GLU A 68 4.00 -5.90 -7.71
N TRP A 69 3.19 -6.32 -6.72
CA TRP A 69 3.60 -6.41 -5.34
C TRP A 69 3.03 -7.59 -4.58
N TRP A 70 3.75 -7.98 -3.56
CA TRP A 70 3.42 -8.95 -2.52
C TRP A 70 3.45 -8.19 -1.20
N TYR A 71 2.29 -7.84 -0.69
CA TYR A 71 2.13 -6.96 0.47
C TYR A 71 1.59 -7.78 1.65
N PHE A 72 2.43 -7.96 2.68
CA PHE A 72 2.08 -8.65 3.91
C PHE A 72 2.01 -7.65 5.05
N THR A 73 0.89 -7.63 5.77
CA THR A 73 0.73 -6.82 6.99
C THR A 73 0.05 -7.62 8.06
N GLY A 74 0.18 -7.20 9.32
CA GLY A 74 -0.50 -7.89 10.40
C GLY A 74 -0.37 -7.25 11.75
N ASN A 75 -1.22 -7.72 12.66
CA ASN A 75 -1.23 -7.37 14.07
C ASN A 75 -0.92 -8.62 14.88
N LEU A 76 0.09 -8.49 15.73
CA LEU A 76 0.66 -9.57 16.54
C LEU A 76 0.66 -9.19 18.00
N ALA A 77 0.67 -10.18 18.87
CA ALA A 77 0.89 -9.97 20.32
C ALA A 77 1.80 -11.05 20.89
N ASP A 78 2.57 -10.70 21.91
CA ASP A 78 3.27 -11.66 22.75
C ASP A 78 2.33 -12.29 23.79
N VAL A 79 2.84 -13.23 24.57
CA VAL A 79 2.08 -13.91 25.63
C VAL A 79 1.62 -12.98 26.74
N ALA A 80 2.23 -11.80 26.89
CA ALA A 80 1.85 -10.78 27.87
C ALA A 80 0.82 -9.78 27.30
N GLY A 81 0.44 -9.92 26.02
CA GLY A 81 -0.49 -9.03 25.34
C GLY A 81 0.17 -7.74 24.80
N ARG A 82 1.51 -7.66 24.74
CA ARG A 82 2.21 -6.55 24.10
C ARG A 82 1.97 -6.62 22.59
N HIS A 83 1.41 -5.55 22.04
CA HIS A 83 1.02 -5.47 20.63
C HIS A 83 2.17 -5.03 19.77
N PHE A 84 2.27 -5.68 18.57
CA PHE A 84 3.16 -5.33 17.47
C PHE A 84 2.39 -5.26 16.15
N GLY A 85 2.70 -4.27 15.32
CA GLY A 85 2.32 -4.23 13.92
C GLY A 85 3.50 -4.57 13.03
N PHE A 86 3.26 -5.18 11.88
CA PHE A 86 4.30 -5.37 10.87
C PHE A 86 3.78 -5.14 9.45
N GLU A 87 4.67 -4.68 8.61
CA GLU A 87 4.57 -4.69 7.15
C GLU A 87 5.83 -5.34 6.58
N LEU A 88 5.67 -6.20 5.58
CA LEU A 88 6.73 -6.67 4.70
C LEU A 88 6.20 -6.71 3.27
N THR A 89 6.66 -5.79 2.44
CA THR A 89 6.22 -5.66 1.05
C THR A 89 7.37 -5.87 0.09
N PHE A 90 7.12 -6.59 -0.99
CA PHE A 90 8.02 -6.75 -2.11
C PHE A 90 7.38 -6.12 -3.34
N PHE A 91 8.11 -5.27 -4.05
CA PHE A 91 7.68 -4.62 -5.28
C PHE A 91 8.60 -5.03 -6.43
N ARG A 92 8.00 -5.34 -7.59
CA ARG A 92 8.69 -5.49 -8.85
C ARG A 92 8.25 -4.40 -9.82
N TYR A 93 9.21 -3.79 -10.47
CA TYR A 93 9.01 -2.83 -11.51
C TYR A 93 9.82 -3.21 -12.75
N ALA A 94 9.17 -3.54 -13.86
CA ALA A 94 9.84 -3.86 -15.12
C ALA A 94 10.22 -2.57 -15.87
N LEU A 95 11.48 -2.50 -16.30
CA LEU A 95 12.06 -1.38 -17.05
C LEU A 95 11.74 -1.43 -18.53
N ALA A 96 11.55 -2.64 -19.06
CA ALA A 96 11.20 -2.89 -20.45
C ALA A 96 10.28 -4.11 -20.55
N PRO A 97 9.37 -4.17 -21.54
CA PRO A 97 8.51 -5.33 -21.76
C PRO A 97 9.34 -6.55 -22.21
N PRO A 98 8.88 -7.79 -21.94
CA PRO A 98 9.62 -9.02 -22.24
C PRO A 98 10.05 -9.15 -23.69
N ALA A 99 9.21 -8.71 -24.65
CA ALA A 99 9.51 -8.75 -26.07
C ALA A 99 10.73 -7.89 -26.49
N GLN A 100 11.17 -6.95 -25.67
CA GLN A 100 12.36 -6.13 -25.88
C GLN A 100 13.59 -6.67 -25.12
N SER A 101 13.44 -7.79 -24.45
CA SER A 101 14.55 -8.53 -23.83
C SER A 101 15.46 -9.08 -24.92
N LEU A 102 16.70 -8.60 -24.99
CA LEU A 102 17.67 -9.07 -25.96
C LEU A 102 18.25 -10.41 -25.51
N ASP A 103 18.17 -11.44 -26.34
CA ASP A 103 18.63 -12.81 -26.07
C ASP A 103 20.11 -12.93 -25.66
N ASN A 104 20.92 -11.89 -25.88
CA ASN A 104 22.34 -11.81 -25.54
C ASN A 104 22.67 -10.70 -24.55
N ALA A 105 21.73 -10.30 -23.69
CA ALA A 105 21.98 -9.27 -22.70
C ALA A 105 22.98 -9.78 -21.63
N SER A 106 23.90 -8.90 -21.24
CA SER A 106 24.79 -9.18 -20.13
C SER A 106 24.00 -9.56 -18.87
N ALA A 107 24.45 -10.56 -18.11
CA ALA A 107 23.85 -10.95 -16.81
C ALA A 107 23.81 -9.78 -15.80
N TRP A 108 24.55 -8.71 -16.04
CA TRP A 108 24.55 -7.48 -15.28
C TRP A 108 23.45 -6.49 -15.68
N ARG A 109 22.79 -6.69 -16.82
CA ARG A 109 21.75 -5.77 -17.31
C ARG A 109 20.51 -5.90 -16.42
N ALA A 110 20.08 -4.79 -15.84
CA ALA A 110 18.82 -4.73 -15.14
C ALA A 110 17.66 -4.67 -16.14
N GLN A 111 16.74 -5.61 -16.07
CA GLN A 111 15.45 -5.56 -16.77
C GLN A 111 14.32 -5.19 -15.81
N GLU A 112 14.58 -5.33 -14.51
CA GLU A 112 13.64 -5.08 -13.43
C GLU A 112 14.36 -4.40 -12.26
N ILE A 113 13.61 -3.58 -11.54
CA ILE A 113 13.98 -3.06 -10.22
C ILE A 113 13.08 -3.74 -9.21
N TRP A 114 13.68 -4.18 -8.13
CA TRP A 114 13.04 -4.79 -6.99
C TRP A 114 13.28 -3.97 -5.75
N MET A 115 12.21 -3.76 -5.00
CA MET A 115 12.24 -3.03 -3.74
C MET A 115 11.50 -3.85 -2.69
N ALA A 116 11.95 -3.78 -1.45
CA ALA A 116 11.21 -4.35 -0.34
C ALA A 116 11.24 -3.37 0.83
N HIS A 117 10.09 -3.22 1.48
CA HIS A 117 9.92 -2.46 2.72
C HIS A 117 9.66 -3.43 3.87
N LEU A 118 10.21 -3.11 5.03
CA LEU A 118 9.95 -3.77 6.30
C LEU A 118 9.66 -2.69 7.32
N ALA A 119 8.50 -2.73 7.94
CA ALA A 119 8.18 -1.87 9.06
C ALA A 119 7.72 -2.68 10.27
N LEU A 120 8.11 -2.25 11.46
CA LEU A 120 7.66 -2.77 12.74
C LEU A 120 7.16 -1.66 13.65
N THR A 121 5.96 -1.86 14.20
CA THR A 121 5.35 -1.04 15.23
C THR A 121 5.40 -1.78 16.56
N ASP A 122 6.01 -1.22 17.58
CA ASP A 122 5.95 -1.68 18.97
C ASP A 122 5.12 -0.68 19.78
N THR A 123 3.87 -0.99 19.97
CA THR A 123 2.91 -0.07 20.62
C THR A 123 3.30 0.27 22.06
N ALA A 124 3.71 -0.72 22.83
CA ALA A 124 4.10 -0.52 24.23
C ALA A 124 5.41 0.26 24.36
N GLY A 125 6.37 0.01 23.45
CA GLY A 125 7.64 0.73 23.37
C GLY A 125 7.54 2.11 22.73
N GLN A 126 6.38 2.49 22.17
CA GLN A 126 6.18 3.72 21.40
C GLN A 126 7.23 3.88 20.29
N ARG A 127 7.49 2.77 19.57
CA ARG A 127 8.53 2.69 18.55
C ARG A 127 7.94 2.28 17.20
N PHE A 128 8.32 3.00 16.16
CA PHE A 128 8.10 2.62 14.77
C PHE A 128 9.43 2.66 14.05
N VAL A 129 9.75 1.60 13.31
CA VAL A 129 10.99 1.50 12.56
C VAL A 129 10.68 0.93 11.18
N ALA A 130 11.09 1.67 10.14
CA ALA A 130 10.96 1.24 8.75
C ALA A 130 12.33 1.10 8.07
N ARG A 131 12.46 0.14 7.17
CA ARG A 131 13.67 -0.19 6.42
C ARG A 131 13.34 -0.54 4.98
N GLU A 132 14.33 -0.33 4.11
CA GLU A 132 14.21 -0.60 2.67
C GLU A 132 15.36 -1.48 2.18
N ARG A 133 15.06 -2.34 1.21
CA ARG A 133 16.03 -2.98 0.33
C ARG A 133 15.68 -2.63 -1.12
N LEU A 134 16.68 -2.16 -1.87
CA LEU A 134 16.55 -1.86 -3.30
C LEU A 134 17.62 -2.63 -4.04
N THR A 135 17.25 -3.28 -5.15
CA THR A 135 18.19 -3.95 -6.05
C THR A 135 17.61 -4.10 -7.46
N ARG A 136 18.43 -4.49 -8.39
CA ARG A 136 17.99 -4.91 -9.73
C ARG A 136 17.68 -6.41 -9.74
N GLY A 137 16.76 -6.82 -10.61
CA GLY A 137 16.48 -8.24 -10.89
C GLY A 137 17.56 -8.89 -11.76
N ALA A 138 18.78 -9.02 -11.21
CA ALA A 138 19.93 -9.64 -11.88
C ALA A 138 20.75 -10.42 -10.87
N LEU A 139 21.48 -11.46 -11.31
CA LEU A 139 22.37 -12.27 -10.49
C LEU A 139 21.68 -12.87 -9.26
N GLU A 140 20.41 -13.24 -9.39
CA GLU A 140 19.58 -13.81 -8.31
C GLU A 140 19.46 -12.91 -7.05
N LEU A 141 19.75 -11.61 -7.19
CA LEU A 141 19.63 -10.66 -6.08
C LEU A 141 18.17 -10.40 -5.66
N ALA A 142 17.25 -10.59 -6.58
CA ALA A 142 15.82 -10.51 -6.33
C ALA A 142 15.05 -11.32 -7.36
N GLY A 143 13.83 -11.72 -7.02
CA GLY A 143 12.95 -12.46 -7.92
C GLY A 143 11.70 -12.97 -7.25
N ALA A 144 10.86 -13.67 -8.03
CA ALA A 144 9.72 -14.42 -7.52
C ALA A 144 9.52 -15.71 -8.34
N SER A 145 9.11 -16.79 -7.66
CA SER A 145 8.76 -18.08 -8.22
C SER A 145 7.47 -18.59 -7.61
N PRO A 146 6.56 -19.21 -8.37
CA PRO A 146 5.34 -19.79 -7.81
C PRO A 146 5.54 -21.21 -7.23
N ASP A 147 6.57 -21.97 -7.70
CA ASP A 147 6.83 -23.33 -7.26
C ASP A 147 8.36 -23.62 -7.30
N PRO A 148 9.04 -23.82 -6.18
CA PRO A 148 8.51 -23.51 -4.84
C PRO A 148 8.18 -22.01 -4.70
N LEU A 149 7.13 -21.72 -3.95
CA LEU A 149 6.71 -20.32 -3.75
C LEU A 149 7.83 -19.56 -3.05
N ARG A 150 8.29 -18.51 -3.70
CA ARG A 150 9.29 -17.60 -3.12
C ARG A 150 9.21 -16.24 -3.78
N VAL A 151 9.29 -15.18 -2.98
CA VAL A 151 9.64 -13.83 -3.40
C VAL A 151 10.78 -13.34 -2.52
N TRP A 152 11.77 -12.67 -3.11
CA TRP A 152 12.93 -12.21 -2.34
C TRP A 152 13.55 -10.95 -2.91
N VAL A 153 14.14 -10.14 -2.02
CA VAL A 153 15.01 -9.01 -2.33
C VAL A 153 16.22 -9.10 -1.42
N LYS A 154 17.37 -9.46 -1.97
CA LYS A 154 18.59 -9.79 -1.23
C LYS A 154 18.34 -10.92 -0.22
N ASP A 155 18.50 -10.61 1.06
CA ASP A 155 18.33 -11.53 2.20
C ASP A 155 16.91 -11.52 2.80
N TRP A 156 16.02 -10.66 2.32
CA TRP A 156 14.62 -10.65 2.73
C TRP A 156 13.78 -11.55 1.82
N SER A 157 12.88 -12.31 2.40
CA SER A 157 12.07 -13.23 1.62
C SER A 157 10.72 -13.56 2.26
N ALA A 158 9.78 -13.94 1.39
CA ALA A 158 8.63 -14.74 1.73
C ALA A 158 8.73 -16.05 0.93
N SER A 159 8.74 -17.20 1.60
CA SER A 159 8.93 -18.49 0.94
C SER A 159 8.13 -19.62 1.61
N GLY A 160 7.62 -20.56 0.79
CA GLY A 160 6.79 -21.64 1.33
C GLY A 160 6.12 -22.47 0.26
N THR A 161 4.91 -22.90 0.53
CA THR A 161 4.10 -23.72 -0.34
C THR A 161 2.70 -23.15 -0.52
N ALA A 162 2.14 -23.36 -1.68
CA ALA A 162 0.78 -22.97 -1.99
C ALA A 162 0.07 -24.06 -2.80
N THR A 163 -1.23 -24.18 -2.59
CA THR A 163 -2.15 -24.98 -3.40
C THR A 163 -3.24 -24.08 -3.97
N GLU A 164 -4.28 -24.66 -4.59
CA GLU A 164 -5.43 -23.87 -5.05
C GLU A 164 -6.12 -23.12 -3.88
N ASP A 165 -6.21 -23.76 -2.69
CA ASP A 165 -7.01 -23.24 -1.57
C ASP A 165 -6.18 -22.79 -0.36
N THR A 166 -4.90 -23.12 -0.29
CA THR A 166 -4.09 -22.86 0.89
C THR A 166 -2.76 -22.21 0.56
N LEU A 167 -2.31 -21.34 1.46
CA LEU A 167 -0.99 -20.75 1.48
C LEU A 167 -0.33 -20.99 2.83
N SER A 168 0.91 -21.47 2.80
CA SER A 168 1.78 -21.58 3.98
C SER A 168 3.13 -20.96 3.62
N VAL A 169 3.47 -19.82 4.25
CA VAL A 169 4.64 -19.02 3.87
C VAL A 169 5.39 -18.50 5.10
N GLY A 170 6.71 -18.70 5.10
CA GLY A 170 7.63 -18.11 6.07
C GLY A 170 8.11 -16.74 5.60
N LEU A 171 7.95 -15.71 6.41
CA LEU A 171 8.52 -14.39 6.21
C LEU A 171 9.85 -14.29 6.97
N ALA A 172 10.89 -13.84 6.30
CA ALA A 172 12.21 -13.61 6.88
C ALA A 172 12.78 -12.29 6.37
N ALA A 173 12.93 -11.32 7.26
CA ALA A 173 13.53 -10.04 6.94
C ALA A 173 14.25 -9.47 8.17
N ARG A 174 15.43 -8.88 7.99
CA ARG A 174 16.20 -8.31 9.10
C ARG A 174 17.17 -7.21 8.64
N ASP A 175 17.46 -6.32 9.57
CA ASP A 175 18.64 -5.47 9.54
C ASP A 175 19.28 -5.39 10.96
N ASP A 176 20.09 -4.35 11.19
CA ASP A 176 20.80 -4.17 12.48
C ASP A 176 19.85 -3.79 13.63
N VAL A 177 18.66 -3.28 13.34
CA VAL A 177 17.71 -2.74 14.34
C VAL A 177 16.49 -3.60 14.51
N ILE A 178 15.93 -4.13 13.39
CA ILE A 178 14.70 -4.90 13.39
C ILE A 178 14.84 -6.23 12.67
N ALA A 179 14.09 -7.23 13.13
CA ALA A 179 13.93 -8.50 12.44
C ALA A 179 12.52 -9.03 12.54
N LEU A 180 12.07 -9.68 11.47
CA LEU A 180 10.81 -10.39 11.35
C LEU A 180 11.09 -11.82 10.92
N ASN A 181 10.57 -12.79 11.67
CA ASN A 181 10.60 -14.21 11.32
C ASN A 181 9.26 -14.81 11.70
N LEU A 182 8.37 -14.96 10.73
CA LEU A 182 7.01 -15.42 10.94
C LEU A 182 6.69 -16.60 10.01
N GLN A 183 5.90 -17.55 10.50
CA GLN A 183 5.18 -18.52 9.70
C GLN A 183 3.74 -18.07 9.57
N LEU A 184 3.25 -17.94 8.33
CA LEU A 184 1.88 -17.56 8.01
C LEU A 184 1.16 -18.73 7.37
N VAL A 185 -0.08 -19.01 7.80
CA VAL A 185 -0.91 -20.06 7.22
C VAL A 185 -2.31 -19.50 6.96
N SER A 186 -2.80 -19.67 5.72
CA SER A 186 -4.14 -19.21 5.35
C SER A 186 -5.20 -19.97 6.11
N THR A 187 -6.16 -19.27 6.69
CA THR A 187 -7.31 -19.84 7.41
C THR A 187 -8.61 -19.70 6.64
N VAL A 188 -8.58 -18.93 5.55
CA VAL A 188 -9.70 -18.70 4.63
C VAL A 188 -9.18 -18.73 3.19
N PRO A 189 -10.03 -19.02 2.20
CA PRO A 189 -9.65 -18.93 0.80
C PRO A 189 -9.31 -17.51 0.37
N HIS A 190 -8.54 -17.40 -0.74
CA HIS A 190 -8.26 -16.12 -1.39
C HIS A 190 -9.55 -15.39 -1.81
N VAL A 191 -9.52 -14.08 -1.85
CA VAL A 191 -10.61 -13.17 -2.22
C VAL A 191 -10.18 -12.35 -3.42
N VAL A 192 -10.82 -12.52 -4.58
CA VAL A 192 -10.56 -11.70 -5.77
C VAL A 192 -11.39 -10.41 -5.70
N HIS A 193 -10.78 -9.27 -6.02
CA HIS A 193 -11.41 -7.96 -5.97
C HIS A 193 -11.96 -7.53 -7.34
N GLY A 194 -12.71 -6.44 -7.37
CA GLY A 194 -13.29 -5.90 -8.59
C GLY A 194 -14.28 -6.83 -9.29
N ASP A 195 -14.24 -6.87 -10.63
CA ASP A 195 -15.03 -7.84 -11.42
C ASP A 195 -14.20 -9.11 -11.63
N ARG A 196 -14.38 -10.11 -10.76
CA ARG A 196 -13.70 -11.42 -10.84
C ARG A 196 -12.16 -11.26 -10.94
N GLY A 197 -11.61 -10.36 -10.12
CA GLY A 197 -10.19 -10.07 -10.03
C GLY A 197 -9.70 -8.93 -10.94
N LEU A 198 -10.50 -8.44 -11.87
CA LEU A 198 -10.21 -7.21 -12.61
C LEU A 198 -10.67 -6.00 -11.80
N ASP A 199 -9.75 -5.25 -11.27
CA ASP A 199 -10.02 -4.09 -10.42
C ASP A 199 -9.69 -2.80 -11.17
N ALA A 200 -10.77 -2.11 -11.63
CA ALA A 200 -10.64 -0.88 -12.42
C ALA A 200 -10.15 0.27 -11.54
N LYS A 201 -9.11 0.96 -11.99
CA LYS A 201 -8.51 2.14 -11.32
C LYS A 201 -8.82 3.44 -12.07
N GLY A 202 -9.47 3.34 -13.24
CA GLY A 202 -9.81 4.47 -14.07
C GLY A 202 -10.73 4.12 -15.24
N ALA A 203 -11.18 5.15 -16.00
CA ALA A 203 -12.12 5.00 -17.11
C ALA A 203 -11.48 4.40 -18.37
N ALA A 204 -10.18 4.61 -18.56
CA ALA A 204 -9.50 4.13 -19.75
C ALA A 204 -9.36 2.61 -19.72
N ALA A 205 -9.62 1.95 -20.86
CA ALA A 205 -9.43 0.50 -21.00
C ALA A 205 -7.99 0.11 -20.66
N GLY A 206 -7.82 -0.89 -19.77
CA GLY A 206 -6.53 -1.31 -19.26
C GLY A 206 -5.95 -0.41 -18.15
N ASN A 207 -6.68 0.60 -17.68
CA ASN A 207 -6.39 1.26 -16.41
C ASN A 207 -7.04 0.48 -15.27
N ALA A 208 -6.48 -0.68 -15.00
CA ALA A 208 -6.94 -1.66 -14.04
C ALA A 208 -5.78 -2.54 -13.60
N SER A 209 -5.97 -3.27 -12.54
CA SER A 209 -5.08 -4.31 -12.05
C SER A 209 -5.79 -5.66 -11.97
N TYR A 210 -5.02 -6.73 -11.87
CA TYR A 210 -5.49 -7.98 -11.31
C TYR A 210 -5.14 -8.00 -9.83
N TYR A 211 -6.15 -8.23 -9.00
CA TYR A 211 -6.04 -8.03 -7.57
C TYR A 211 -6.76 -9.12 -6.79
N TYR A 212 -6.04 -9.76 -5.86
CA TYR A 212 -6.62 -10.64 -4.86
C TYR A 212 -5.95 -10.46 -3.50
N SER A 213 -6.68 -10.83 -2.44
CA SER A 213 -6.17 -10.90 -1.07
C SER A 213 -6.29 -12.30 -0.51
N ILE A 214 -5.44 -12.63 0.46
CA ILE A 214 -5.71 -13.66 1.46
C ILE A 214 -5.90 -12.92 2.78
N PRO A 215 -7.17 -12.68 3.17
CA PRO A 215 -7.47 -11.70 4.22
C PRO A 215 -7.20 -12.21 5.63
N ARG A 216 -6.99 -13.53 5.82
CA ARG A 216 -6.72 -14.11 7.14
C ARG A 216 -5.65 -15.18 7.06
N LEU A 217 -4.48 -14.83 7.55
CA LEU A 217 -3.34 -15.72 7.72
C LEU A 217 -3.05 -15.80 9.22
N ALA A 218 -3.16 -16.99 9.81
CA ALA A 218 -2.65 -17.21 11.16
C ALA A 218 -1.13 -17.00 11.14
N ALA A 219 -0.62 -16.19 12.05
CA ALA A 219 0.78 -15.81 12.12
C ALA A 219 1.39 -16.22 13.45
N GLU A 220 2.55 -16.87 13.41
CA GLU A 220 3.33 -17.27 14.58
C GLU A 220 4.82 -17.08 14.30
N GLY A 221 5.60 -16.71 15.32
CA GLY A 221 7.04 -16.57 15.18
C GLY A 221 7.67 -15.55 16.11
N SER A 222 8.54 -14.69 15.58
CA SER A 222 9.23 -13.69 16.39
C SER A 222 9.39 -12.36 15.67
N VAL A 223 9.37 -11.29 16.44
CA VAL A 223 9.80 -9.95 16.05
C VAL A 223 10.97 -9.53 16.94
N THR A 224 11.94 -8.84 16.36
CA THR A 224 13.05 -8.23 17.11
C THR A 224 13.05 -6.75 16.83
N ILE A 225 13.20 -5.94 17.87
CA ILE A 225 13.36 -4.49 17.75
C ILE A 225 14.40 -4.02 18.76
N GLU A 226 15.45 -3.32 18.26
CA GLU A 226 16.58 -2.82 19.05
C GLU A 226 17.26 -3.90 19.91
N GLY A 227 17.37 -5.12 19.37
CA GLY A 227 18.02 -6.25 20.04
C GLY A 227 17.15 -7.06 20.99
N GLU A 228 15.91 -6.62 21.27
CA GLU A 228 14.95 -7.35 22.08
C GLU A 228 14.04 -8.20 21.17
N THR A 229 13.96 -9.51 21.46
CA THR A 229 13.17 -10.46 20.66
C THR A 229 11.94 -10.94 21.41
N PHE A 230 10.81 -10.91 20.74
CA PHE A 230 9.50 -11.31 21.26
C PHE A 230 8.97 -12.48 20.45
N THR A 231 8.51 -13.52 21.13
CA THR A 231 7.69 -14.57 20.52
C THR A 231 6.27 -14.07 20.39
N VAL A 232 5.72 -14.09 19.20
CA VAL A 232 4.45 -13.46 18.87
C VAL A 232 3.53 -14.37 18.09
N SER A 233 2.23 -14.10 18.20
CA SER A 233 1.19 -14.70 17.35
C SER A 233 0.13 -13.66 17.00
N GLY A 234 -0.67 -13.93 15.96
CA GLY A 234 -1.73 -13.01 15.55
C GLY A 234 -2.33 -13.34 14.21
N LEU A 235 -2.81 -12.29 13.53
CA LEU A 235 -3.37 -12.38 12.18
C LEU A 235 -2.62 -11.46 11.23
N ALA A 236 -2.39 -11.99 10.03
CA ALA A 236 -1.81 -11.27 8.91
C ALA A 236 -2.78 -11.23 7.72
N TRP A 237 -2.46 -10.33 6.81
CA TRP A 237 -3.11 -10.09 5.52
C TRP A 237 -2.08 -10.23 4.42
N LEU A 238 -2.46 -10.72 3.26
CA LEU A 238 -1.68 -10.68 2.02
C LEU A 238 -2.50 -10.03 0.93
N ASP A 239 -1.93 -9.00 0.28
CA ASP A 239 -2.38 -8.51 -1.02
C ASP A 239 -1.42 -8.89 -2.12
N ARG A 240 -1.99 -9.31 -3.24
CA ARG A 240 -1.29 -9.54 -4.51
C ARG A 240 -1.98 -8.74 -5.59
N GLU A 241 -1.22 -7.87 -6.22
CA GLU A 241 -1.74 -7.04 -7.29
C GLU A 241 -0.68 -6.83 -8.36
N TRP A 242 -1.08 -6.87 -9.64
CA TRP A 242 -0.20 -6.59 -10.78
C TRP A 242 -0.93 -5.83 -11.87
N SER A 243 -0.22 -4.91 -12.50
CA SER A 243 -0.79 -4.02 -13.51
C SER A 243 0.27 -3.39 -14.42
N THR A 244 -0.21 -2.66 -15.44
CA THR A 244 0.60 -1.75 -16.25
C THR A 244 -0.02 -0.35 -16.26
N SER A 245 -1.03 -0.11 -15.43
CA SER A 245 -1.72 1.15 -15.36
C SER A 245 -0.98 2.16 -14.49
N ALA A 246 -1.17 3.44 -14.81
CA ALA A 246 -0.83 4.56 -13.96
C ALA A 246 -2.08 5.07 -13.23
N LEU A 247 -1.90 5.88 -12.21
CA LEU A 247 -2.99 6.66 -11.64
C LEU A 247 -3.58 7.56 -12.72
N GLU A 248 -4.91 7.67 -12.77
CA GLU A 248 -5.56 8.58 -13.71
C GLU A 248 -5.14 10.04 -13.46
N PRO A 249 -5.14 10.88 -14.53
CA PRO A 249 -4.93 12.32 -14.35
C PRO A 249 -5.90 12.89 -13.31
N GLY A 250 -5.37 13.61 -12.32
CA GLY A 250 -6.15 14.17 -11.22
C GLY A 250 -6.25 13.29 -9.99
N VAL A 251 -5.83 12.03 -10.05
CA VAL A 251 -5.65 11.18 -8.86
C VAL A 251 -4.25 11.42 -8.30
N VAL A 252 -4.18 11.81 -7.04
CA VAL A 252 -2.92 12.17 -6.36
C VAL A 252 -2.42 11.10 -5.40
N GLY A 253 -3.26 10.11 -5.06
CA GLY A 253 -2.90 9.06 -4.12
C GLY A 253 -4.10 8.22 -3.71
N TRP A 254 -3.92 7.44 -2.66
CA TRP A 254 -4.98 6.59 -2.13
C TRP A 254 -4.94 6.50 -0.60
N ASP A 255 -6.06 6.07 -0.04
CA ASP A 255 -6.21 5.63 1.33
C ASP A 255 -6.74 4.19 1.29
N TRP A 256 -5.98 3.25 1.81
CA TRP A 256 -6.31 1.83 1.75
C TRP A 256 -6.46 1.26 3.17
N PHE A 257 -7.48 0.44 3.38
CA PHE A 257 -7.83 -0.18 4.65
C PHE A 257 -7.96 -1.69 4.48
N ALA A 258 -7.32 -2.47 5.34
CA ALA A 258 -7.61 -3.89 5.53
C ALA A 258 -7.88 -4.14 7.01
N LEU A 259 -9.06 -4.68 7.31
CA LEU A 259 -9.53 -4.87 8.67
C LEU A 259 -9.97 -6.32 8.90
N HIS A 260 -9.46 -6.94 9.93
CA HIS A 260 -9.95 -8.19 10.51
C HIS A 260 -11.06 -7.87 11.52
N LEU A 261 -12.29 -8.21 11.20
CA LEU A 261 -13.45 -7.95 12.06
C LEU A 261 -13.54 -9.01 13.16
N SER A 262 -14.00 -8.62 14.36
CA SER A 262 -14.11 -9.50 15.53
C SER A 262 -15.18 -10.59 15.38
N ASP A 263 -16.12 -10.42 14.47
CA ASP A 263 -17.13 -11.43 14.12
C ASP A 263 -16.60 -12.55 13.20
N GLY A 264 -15.33 -12.48 12.79
CA GLY A 264 -14.69 -13.41 11.86
C GLY A 264 -14.68 -12.92 10.40
N GLY A 265 -15.35 -11.83 10.09
CA GLY A 265 -15.33 -11.18 8.79
C GLY A 265 -14.03 -10.42 8.50
N SER A 266 -13.91 -9.90 7.29
CA SER A 266 -12.79 -9.07 6.86
C SER A 266 -13.28 -8.00 5.89
N LEU A 267 -12.72 -6.79 5.99
CA LEU A 267 -13.07 -5.68 5.12
C LEU A 267 -11.80 -5.10 4.50
N MET A 268 -11.76 -5.04 3.18
CA MET A 268 -10.79 -4.22 2.43
C MET A 268 -11.55 -3.13 1.71
N PHE A 269 -11.06 -1.90 1.80
CA PHE A 269 -11.57 -0.78 1.02
C PHE A 269 -10.46 0.21 0.72
N TYR A 270 -10.41 0.71 -0.51
CA TYR A 270 -9.52 1.80 -0.87
C TYR A 270 -10.28 2.97 -1.50
N ARG A 271 -9.79 4.17 -1.23
CA ARG A 271 -10.23 5.41 -1.85
C ARG A 271 -9.11 5.95 -2.73
N LEU A 272 -9.34 6.01 -4.05
CA LEU A 272 -8.49 6.76 -4.97
C LEU A 272 -8.85 8.23 -4.84
N ARG A 273 -7.88 9.05 -4.44
CA ARG A 273 -8.10 10.41 -3.97
C ARG A 273 -7.67 11.44 -5.02
N THR A 274 -8.56 12.40 -5.29
CA THR A 274 -8.26 13.61 -6.07
C THR A 274 -7.50 14.64 -5.23
N ALA A 275 -6.96 15.66 -5.87
CA ALA A 275 -6.31 16.77 -5.18
C ALA A 275 -7.25 17.56 -4.24
N SER A 276 -8.57 17.50 -4.46
CA SER A 276 -9.58 18.05 -3.53
C SER A 276 -9.84 17.14 -2.32
N GLY A 277 -9.26 15.93 -2.28
CA GLY A 277 -9.50 14.92 -1.24
C GLY A 277 -10.75 14.07 -1.48
N GLU A 278 -11.45 14.25 -2.61
CA GLU A 278 -12.65 13.48 -2.94
C GLU A 278 -12.29 12.10 -3.49
N ALA A 279 -13.18 11.13 -3.25
CA ALA A 279 -13.09 9.79 -3.81
C ALA A 279 -13.42 9.80 -5.31
N THR A 280 -12.66 9.09 -6.13
CA THR A 280 -13.07 8.79 -7.51
C THR A 280 -14.12 7.68 -7.53
N ALA A 281 -14.85 7.57 -8.65
CA ALA A 281 -15.81 6.48 -8.86
C ALA A 281 -15.14 5.08 -8.92
N PHE A 282 -13.84 5.03 -9.06
CA PHE A 282 -13.02 3.80 -9.10
C PHE A 282 -12.49 3.38 -7.72
N SER A 283 -12.85 4.11 -6.67
CA SER A 283 -12.67 3.65 -5.29
C SER A 283 -13.57 2.45 -5.03
N GLY A 284 -13.12 1.50 -4.22
CA GLY A 284 -13.91 0.30 -3.98
C GLY A 284 -13.28 -0.65 -2.99
N GLY A 285 -13.91 -1.80 -2.80
CA GLY A 285 -13.43 -2.80 -1.86
C GLY A 285 -14.29 -4.05 -1.83
N THR A 286 -14.03 -4.88 -0.83
CA THR A 286 -14.75 -6.13 -0.59
C THR A 286 -14.94 -6.35 0.90
N LEU A 287 -16.17 -6.60 1.30
CA LEU A 287 -16.52 -7.13 2.61
C LEU A 287 -16.69 -8.65 2.49
N VAL A 288 -16.02 -9.38 3.36
CA VAL A 288 -16.18 -10.83 3.52
C VAL A 288 -16.82 -11.07 4.87
N GLY A 289 -18.02 -11.63 4.88
CA GLY A 289 -18.71 -12.02 6.11
C GLY A 289 -18.05 -13.26 6.76
N SER A 290 -18.36 -13.49 8.03
CA SER A 290 -17.90 -14.69 8.76
C SER A 290 -18.42 -15.99 8.14
N ASP A 291 -19.47 -15.94 7.36
CA ASP A 291 -20.03 -17.03 6.56
C ASP A 291 -19.32 -17.25 5.20
N GLY A 292 -18.30 -16.43 4.90
CA GLY A 292 -17.57 -16.45 3.64
C GLY A 292 -18.28 -15.71 2.49
N ARG A 293 -19.45 -15.11 2.71
CA ARG A 293 -20.16 -14.30 1.71
C ARG A 293 -19.33 -13.08 1.37
N ARG A 294 -19.13 -12.83 0.08
CA ARG A 294 -18.37 -11.69 -0.45
C ARG A 294 -19.34 -10.63 -0.98
N THR A 295 -19.20 -9.41 -0.50
CA THR A 295 -19.95 -8.24 -0.97
C THR A 295 -18.99 -7.24 -1.55
N ARG A 296 -19.12 -6.93 -2.84
CA ARG A 296 -18.37 -5.85 -3.47
C ARG A 296 -18.90 -4.52 -2.98
N LEU A 297 -18.00 -3.63 -2.59
CA LEU A 297 -18.28 -2.28 -2.15
C LEU A 297 -17.85 -1.30 -3.24
N ALA A 298 -18.78 -0.49 -3.73
CA ALA A 298 -18.48 0.62 -4.63
C ALA A 298 -18.10 1.88 -3.82
N ALA A 299 -17.55 2.89 -4.49
CA ALA A 299 -17.23 4.18 -3.87
C ALA A 299 -18.40 4.79 -3.10
N SER A 300 -19.63 4.64 -3.60
CA SER A 300 -20.84 5.16 -2.97
C SER A 300 -21.37 4.34 -1.79
N ASP A 301 -20.84 3.15 -1.55
CA ASP A 301 -21.30 2.25 -0.49
C ASP A 301 -20.57 2.49 0.83
N VAL A 302 -19.40 3.19 0.78
CA VAL A 302 -18.58 3.47 1.95
C VAL A 302 -18.34 4.97 2.08
N VAL A 303 -18.55 5.49 3.27
CA VAL A 303 -18.26 6.87 3.64
C VAL A 303 -17.04 6.88 4.55
N LEU A 304 -15.95 7.50 4.09
CA LEU A 304 -14.72 7.71 4.85
C LEU A 304 -14.67 9.16 5.32
N THR A 305 -14.59 9.37 6.62
CA THR A 305 -14.50 10.70 7.23
C THR A 305 -13.25 10.77 8.12
N PRO A 306 -12.25 11.60 7.79
CA PRO A 306 -11.10 11.83 8.66
C PRO A 306 -11.55 12.37 10.04
N ARG A 307 -10.92 11.87 11.11
CA ARG A 307 -11.17 12.29 12.49
C ARG A 307 -9.99 13.05 13.08
N GLU A 308 -8.82 12.44 12.97
CA GLU A 308 -7.60 13.02 13.49
C GLU A 308 -6.52 13.05 12.43
N HIS A 309 -5.64 14.02 12.56
CA HIS A 309 -4.48 14.16 11.69
C HIS A 309 -3.21 14.19 12.53
N TRP A 310 -2.19 13.59 12.00
CA TRP A 310 -0.82 13.68 12.50
C TRP A 310 0.06 14.40 11.48
N THR A 311 0.93 15.27 11.93
CA THR A 311 1.91 15.95 11.06
C THR A 311 3.26 15.40 11.38
N SER A 312 3.93 14.84 10.37
CA SER A 312 5.28 14.31 10.52
C SER A 312 6.24 15.42 10.98
N PRO A 313 6.96 15.23 12.08
CA PRO A 313 7.97 16.18 12.52
C PRO A 313 9.18 16.21 11.59
N THR A 314 9.39 15.16 10.79
CA THR A 314 10.53 15.03 9.87
C THR A 314 10.23 15.63 8.52
N THR A 315 9.08 15.30 7.93
CA THR A 315 8.75 15.68 6.55
C THR A 315 7.79 16.86 6.45
N GLY A 316 7.08 17.17 7.55
CA GLY A 316 6.02 18.19 7.57
C GLY A 316 4.72 17.74 6.88
N VAL A 317 4.65 16.52 6.36
CA VAL A 317 3.45 15.96 5.72
C VAL A 317 2.38 15.72 6.76
N ARG A 318 1.12 16.05 6.41
CA ARG A 318 -0.02 15.92 7.29
C ARG A 318 -0.91 14.77 6.83
N TYR A 319 -0.97 13.69 7.61
CA TYR A 319 -1.74 12.48 7.33
C TYR A 319 -3.02 12.41 8.17
N PRO A 320 -4.16 12.02 7.59
CA PRO A 320 -5.39 11.72 8.35
C PRO A 320 -5.29 10.30 8.95
N VAL A 321 -4.73 10.17 10.15
CA VAL A 321 -4.39 8.87 10.75
C VAL A 321 -5.54 8.19 11.48
N ALA A 322 -6.64 8.91 11.78
CA ALA A 322 -7.85 8.32 12.35
C ALA A 322 -9.07 8.64 11.50
N TRP A 323 -10.01 7.68 11.43
CA TRP A 323 -11.12 7.72 10.49
C TRP A 323 -12.42 7.19 11.08
N ARG A 324 -13.53 7.73 10.60
CA ARG A 324 -14.80 7.01 10.60
C ARG A 324 -15.00 6.35 9.26
N LEU A 325 -15.16 5.03 9.27
CA LEU A 325 -15.54 4.21 8.13
C LEU A 325 -16.96 3.74 8.33
N ALA A 326 -17.86 4.10 7.41
CA ALA A 326 -19.25 3.66 7.46
C ALA A 326 -19.65 2.99 6.15
N ALA A 327 -20.21 1.78 6.23
CA ALA A 327 -20.85 1.05 5.15
C ALA A 327 -22.33 0.83 5.52
N PRO A 328 -23.20 1.84 5.29
CA PRO A 328 -24.57 1.85 5.83
C PRO A 328 -25.45 0.69 5.34
N LYS A 329 -25.28 0.27 4.08
CA LYS A 329 -26.03 -0.88 3.52
C LYS A 329 -25.68 -2.19 4.20
N GLU A 330 -24.46 -2.31 4.71
CA GLU A 330 -23.95 -3.49 5.43
C GLU A 330 -24.14 -3.35 6.96
N GLY A 331 -24.71 -2.25 7.42
CA GLY A 331 -24.93 -1.98 8.84
C GLY A 331 -23.63 -1.77 9.65
N ILE A 332 -22.51 -1.45 8.99
CA ILE A 332 -21.21 -1.31 9.62
C ILE A 332 -20.86 0.17 9.80
N THR A 333 -20.42 0.54 11.00
CA THR A 333 -19.80 1.82 11.29
C THR A 333 -18.67 1.60 12.28
N LEU A 334 -17.45 2.01 11.91
CA LEU A 334 -16.23 1.83 12.68
C LEU A 334 -15.51 3.17 12.86
N GLU A 335 -15.06 3.49 14.08
CA GLU A 335 -14.06 4.52 14.35
C GLU A 335 -12.70 3.84 14.37
N VAL A 336 -11.88 4.15 13.35
CA VAL A 336 -10.56 3.56 13.12
C VAL A 336 -9.51 4.50 13.72
N SER A 337 -8.61 3.97 14.53
CA SER A 337 -7.53 4.72 15.18
C SER A 337 -6.20 3.99 15.04
N PRO A 338 -5.08 4.69 14.84
CA PRO A 338 -3.76 4.07 14.78
C PRO A 338 -3.32 3.60 16.16
N TYR A 339 -2.48 2.56 16.23
CA TYR A 339 -1.80 2.18 17.47
C TYR A 339 -0.72 3.21 17.85
N LEU A 340 -0.03 3.77 16.87
CA LEU A 340 0.85 4.93 16.98
C LEU A 340 0.49 5.94 15.90
N ALA A 341 0.56 7.22 16.20
CA ALA A 341 0.34 8.25 15.18
C ALA A 341 1.51 8.35 14.18
N ASP A 342 2.73 8.16 14.66
CA ASP A 342 3.95 8.15 13.87
C ASP A 342 4.22 6.75 13.33
N GLN A 343 3.74 6.49 12.11
CA GLN A 343 4.01 5.28 11.32
C GLN A 343 4.30 5.68 9.86
N GLU A 344 5.01 6.80 9.66
CA GLU A 344 5.45 7.25 8.34
C GLU A 344 6.68 6.46 7.88
N LEU A 345 6.64 5.93 6.67
CA LEU A 345 7.79 5.41 5.95
C LEU A 345 8.41 6.56 5.14
N ASP A 346 9.46 7.18 5.65
CA ASP A 346 10.26 8.17 4.91
C ASP A 346 11.43 7.46 4.22
N LEU A 347 11.09 6.71 3.16
CA LEU A 347 11.99 5.88 2.36
C LEU A 347 12.06 6.42 0.92
N SER A 348 12.55 5.61 -0.05
CA SER A 348 12.54 6.00 -1.48
C SER A 348 11.14 6.32 -1.99
N VAL A 349 10.13 5.62 -1.47
CA VAL A 349 8.72 5.94 -1.62
C VAL A 349 8.20 6.36 -0.25
N ARG A 350 7.61 7.55 -0.17
CA ARG A 350 7.04 8.04 1.09
C ARG A 350 5.55 7.76 1.15
N TYR A 351 5.12 7.18 2.26
CA TYR A 351 3.72 6.97 2.61
C TYR A 351 3.59 6.72 4.12
N TRP A 352 2.39 6.84 4.65
CA TRP A 352 2.09 6.45 6.02
C TRP A 352 1.49 5.05 5.96
N GLU A 353 2.04 4.11 6.73
CA GLU A 353 1.70 2.69 6.71
C GLU A 353 1.65 2.19 8.14
N GLY A 354 0.45 1.92 8.67
CA GLY A 354 0.36 1.68 10.08
C GLY A 354 -0.68 0.68 10.54
N ALA A 355 -0.32 0.00 11.63
CA ALA A 355 -1.23 -0.83 12.38
C ALA A 355 -2.34 0.03 13.00
N VAL A 356 -3.60 -0.40 12.82
CA VAL A 356 -4.79 0.26 13.32
C VAL A 356 -5.69 -0.69 14.09
N ARG A 357 -6.50 -0.12 15.00
CA ARG A 357 -7.64 -0.76 15.65
C ARG A 357 -8.92 0.00 15.31
N ALA A 358 -10.05 -0.67 15.44
CA ALA A 358 -11.32 -0.01 15.24
C ALA A 358 -12.37 -0.53 16.24
N GLU A 359 -13.29 0.36 16.60
CA GLU A 359 -14.43 0.06 17.46
C GLU A 359 -15.69 0.67 16.85
N GLY A 360 -16.83 0.01 17.02
CA GLY A 360 -18.08 0.52 16.51
C GLY A 360 -19.21 -0.49 16.54
N VAL A 361 -20.02 -0.50 15.48
CA VAL A 361 -21.18 -1.37 15.36
C VAL A 361 -21.19 -2.08 14.03
N GLY A 362 -21.65 -3.32 14.05
CA GLY A 362 -21.98 -4.15 12.91
C GLY A 362 -23.44 -4.61 12.95
N PRO A 363 -23.87 -5.44 11.97
CA PRO A 363 -25.25 -5.91 11.87
C PRO A 363 -25.76 -6.65 13.12
N ALA A 364 -24.86 -7.34 13.83
CA ALA A 364 -25.16 -8.12 15.02
C ALA A 364 -24.94 -7.36 16.36
N GLY A 365 -24.53 -6.10 16.32
CA GLY A 365 -24.23 -5.29 17.52
C GLY A 365 -22.80 -4.76 17.57
N PRO A 366 -22.17 -4.65 18.75
CA PRO A 366 -20.82 -4.12 18.90
C PRO A 366 -19.82 -4.89 18.01
N LEU A 367 -18.97 -4.17 17.31
CA LEU A 367 -17.98 -4.70 16.39
C LEU A 367 -16.64 -4.02 16.66
N THR A 368 -15.57 -4.83 16.78
CA THR A 368 -14.20 -4.35 16.84
C THR A 368 -13.41 -4.87 15.65
N ALA A 369 -12.28 -4.24 15.37
CA ALA A 369 -11.36 -4.72 14.34
C ALA A 369 -9.92 -4.37 14.67
N GLN A 370 -9.01 -5.12 14.05
CA GLN A 370 -7.58 -4.79 13.93
C GLN A 370 -7.21 -4.87 12.45
N GLY A 371 -6.25 -4.08 12.02
CA GLY A 371 -5.83 -4.12 10.61
C GLY A 371 -4.71 -3.16 10.31
N TYR A 372 -4.67 -2.76 9.05
CA TYR A 372 -3.70 -1.81 8.53
C TYR A 372 -4.39 -0.70 7.73
N LEU A 373 -3.76 0.46 7.74
CA LEU A 373 -4.13 1.65 6.99
C LEU A 373 -2.90 2.13 6.23
N GLU A 374 -3.03 2.32 4.93
CA GLU A 374 -2.02 2.92 4.07
C GLU A 374 -2.54 4.26 3.52
N LEU A 375 -1.72 5.30 3.61
CA LEU A 375 -2.01 6.66 3.15
C LEU A 375 -0.91 7.11 2.21
N ALA A 376 -1.16 7.12 0.92
CA ALA A 376 -0.19 7.46 -0.10
C ALA A 376 -0.54 8.76 -0.83
N GLY A 377 0.48 9.58 -1.19
CA GLY A 377 0.29 10.79 -1.98
C GLY A 377 -0.21 12.00 -1.18
N TYR A 378 0.22 12.14 0.05
CA TYR A 378 -0.02 13.29 0.92
C TYR A 378 1.12 14.29 0.86
#